data_cc887292a59711c5512d17620547e1f0
#
_entry.id   cc887292a59711c5512d17620547e1f0
#
_cell.length_a   1.000
_cell.length_b   1.000
_cell.length_c   1.000
_cell.angle_alpha   90.00
_cell.angle_beta   90.00
_cell.angle_gamma   90.00
#
_symmetry.space_group_name_H-M   'P 1'
#
loop_
_entity.id
_entity.type
_entity.pdbx_description
1 polymer ?
#
loop_
_entity_poly.entity_id
_entity_poly.type
_entity_poly.pdbx_seq_one_letter_code
_entity_poly.pdbx_strand_id
1 'polypeptide(L)'
;RGLGDVYKRQLVSARMPKGMTAIRAELEAKSPMICYSGALVVDEEDHPIYSVAMPQEVAMKLCRRVYELNPKISVNIYTNDEWLVKDKKEYWAAQESDITGVIPQEVSFEDEEVYKEVHKVLCMGDKEDIAALEQQLVKEFPQIRIYRSKDTYLEIMSMKASKSDAIHMLKDHFHVKQEEIMAFGDNFNDIDMIRYAGLGVAMGNAADEVKEAADIVTDINDNEGERQILDKYFK
;
A
#
# COMPACT_ATOMS: atom_id res chain seq x y z
N ARG A 1 -17.31 -23.66 2.27
CA ARG A 1 -18.39 -23.39 1.29
C ARG A 1 -19.68 -23.07 2.04
N GLY A 2 -20.28 -21.94 1.77
CA GLY A 2 -21.67 -21.75 2.10
C GLY A 2 -21.96 -20.80 3.23
N LEU A 3 -21.44 -19.61 3.18
CA LEU A 3 -22.09 -18.43 3.72
C LEU A 3 -21.76 -17.28 2.75
N GLY A 4 -22.01 -17.52 1.48
CA GLY A 4 -21.51 -16.78 0.33
C GLY A 4 -21.86 -15.30 0.26
N ASP A 5 -22.72 -14.77 1.11
CA ASP A 5 -23.09 -13.36 1.07
C ASP A 5 -23.03 -12.66 2.44
N VAL A 6 -22.62 -13.36 3.49
CA VAL A 6 -22.61 -12.80 4.85
C VAL A 6 -21.33 -12.04 5.15
N TYR A 7 -20.20 -12.39 4.50
CA TYR A 7 -18.91 -11.74 4.75
C TYR A 7 -18.36 -11.11 3.48
N LYS A 8 -17.93 -9.85 3.60
CA LYS A 8 -17.17 -9.14 2.57
C LYS A 8 -15.69 -9.21 2.95
N ARG A 9 -14.88 -9.88 2.12
CA ARG A 9 -13.41 -9.94 2.30
C ARG A 9 -12.77 -8.89 1.42
N GLN A 10 -11.95 -8.00 1.99
CA GLN A 10 -11.19 -6.99 1.27
C GLN A 10 -9.70 -7.30 1.37
N LEU A 11 -9.02 -7.19 0.25
CA LEU A 11 -7.56 -7.16 0.21
C LEU A 11 -7.09 -5.74 0.48
N VAL A 12 -6.15 -5.62 1.42
CA VAL A 12 -5.54 -4.34 1.80
C VAL A 12 -4.03 -4.46 1.65
N SER A 13 -3.41 -3.64 0.81
CA SER A 13 -1.99 -3.74 0.52
C SER A 13 -1.34 -2.39 0.18
N ALA A 14 -0.01 -2.31 0.30
CA ALA A 14 0.79 -1.24 -0.26
C ALA A 14 1.06 -1.40 -1.77
N ARG A 15 0.61 -2.51 -2.38
CA ARG A 15 0.78 -2.80 -3.81
C ARG A 15 -0.20 -2.01 -4.67
N MET A 16 0.12 -1.91 -5.96
CA MET A 16 -0.78 -1.43 -7.00
C MET A 16 -1.88 -2.46 -7.32
N PRO A 17 -3.01 -2.08 -7.96
CA PRO A 17 -4.08 -3.02 -8.32
C PRO A 17 -3.59 -4.23 -9.10
N LYS A 18 -2.84 -4.05 -10.21
CA LYS A 18 -2.26 -5.16 -11.00
C LYS A 18 -1.43 -6.13 -10.19
N GLY A 19 -0.69 -5.64 -9.20
CA GLY A 19 0.12 -6.46 -8.31
C GLY A 19 -0.71 -7.31 -7.33
N MET A 20 -2.03 -7.12 -7.27
CA MET A 20 -2.95 -7.85 -6.39
C MET A 20 -3.93 -8.75 -7.16
N THR A 21 -4.02 -8.59 -8.49
CA THR A 21 -5.02 -9.29 -9.32
C THR A 21 -4.91 -10.82 -9.22
N ALA A 22 -3.69 -11.36 -9.23
CA ALA A 22 -3.47 -12.80 -9.09
C ALA A 22 -3.94 -13.33 -7.72
N ILE A 23 -3.65 -12.59 -6.65
CA ILE A 23 -4.06 -12.94 -5.27
C ILE A 23 -5.59 -12.88 -5.16
N ARG A 24 -6.22 -11.83 -5.70
CA ARG A 24 -7.67 -11.68 -5.73
C ARG A 24 -8.35 -12.85 -6.46
N ALA A 25 -7.79 -13.28 -7.59
CA ALA A 25 -8.31 -14.40 -8.36
C ALA A 25 -8.16 -15.73 -7.61
N GLU A 26 -7.02 -15.98 -6.97
CA GLU A 26 -6.77 -17.19 -6.16
C GLU A 26 -7.72 -17.29 -4.97
N LEU A 27 -8.02 -16.17 -4.32
CA LEU A 27 -8.95 -16.09 -3.20
C LEU A 27 -10.42 -16.08 -3.63
N GLU A 28 -10.71 -16.08 -4.94
CA GLU A 28 -12.07 -15.89 -5.49
C GLU A 28 -12.78 -14.66 -4.88
N ALA A 29 -12.01 -13.64 -4.51
CA ALA A 29 -12.53 -12.45 -3.84
C ALA A 29 -13.18 -11.51 -4.87
N LYS A 30 -14.51 -11.46 -4.85
CA LYS A 30 -15.32 -10.50 -5.62
C LYS A 30 -15.66 -9.30 -4.72
N SER A 31 -14.69 -8.46 -4.47
CA SER A 31 -14.84 -7.31 -3.59
C SER A 31 -13.81 -6.22 -3.94
N PRO A 32 -14.08 -4.96 -3.60
CA PRO A 32 -13.13 -3.88 -3.74
C PRO A 32 -11.77 -4.21 -3.11
N MET A 33 -10.70 -3.61 -3.64
CA MET A 33 -9.35 -3.71 -3.09
C MET A 33 -8.85 -2.35 -2.61
N ILE A 34 -8.21 -2.33 -1.45
CA ILE A 34 -7.50 -1.17 -0.92
C ILE A 34 -6.03 -1.29 -1.32
N CYS A 35 -5.58 -0.39 -2.18
CA CYS A 35 -4.25 -0.35 -2.78
C CYS A 35 -3.43 0.82 -2.22
N TYR A 36 -2.10 0.79 -2.41
CA TYR A 36 -1.19 1.86 -2.00
C TYR A 36 -1.42 2.31 -0.55
N SER A 37 -1.54 1.35 0.38
CA SER A 37 -1.77 1.64 1.81
C SER A 37 -2.95 2.59 2.08
N GLY A 38 -4.02 2.49 1.29
CA GLY A 38 -5.23 3.31 1.42
C GLY A 38 -5.29 4.53 0.53
N ALA A 39 -4.29 4.76 -0.34
CA ALA A 39 -4.34 5.89 -1.29
C ALA A 39 -5.30 5.66 -2.47
N LEU A 40 -5.61 4.41 -2.79
CA LEU A 40 -6.53 4.06 -3.88
C LEU A 40 -7.42 2.90 -3.45
N VAL A 41 -8.72 2.99 -3.72
CA VAL A 41 -9.64 1.86 -3.65
C VAL A 41 -10.24 1.64 -5.02
N VAL A 42 -10.21 0.40 -5.49
CA VAL A 42 -10.84 -0.02 -6.75
C VAL A 42 -11.99 -0.98 -6.46
N ASP A 43 -13.02 -0.94 -7.31
CA ASP A 43 -14.15 -1.87 -7.24
C ASP A 43 -13.80 -3.28 -7.78
N GLU A 44 -14.81 -4.11 -7.96
CA GLU A 44 -14.67 -5.48 -8.46
C GLU A 44 -14.19 -5.53 -9.92
N GLU A 45 -14.42 -4.47 -10.69
CA GLU A 45 -14.04 -4.28 -12.09
C GLU A 45 -12.75 -3.46 -12.26
N ASP A 46 -12.04 -3.19 -11.16
CA ASP A 46 -10.81 -2.37 -11.11
C ASP A 46 -11.00 -0.87 -11.42
N HIS A 47 -12.23 -0.35 -11.32
CA HIS A 47 -12.47 1.09 -11.44
C HIS A 47 -12.19 1.80 -10.10
N PRO A 48 -11.50 2.96 -10.12
CA PRO A 48 -11.28 3.74 -8.91
C PRO A 48 -12.59 4.27 -8.31
N ILE A 49 -12.84 3.96 -7.03
CA ILE A 49 -13.99 4.47 -6.25
C ILE A 49 -13.57 5.39 -5.10
N TYR A 50 -12.28 5.42 -4.78
CA TYR A 50 -11.67 6.35 -3.83
C TYR A 50 -10.22 6.59 -4.21
N SER A 51 -9.77 7.85 -4.20
CA SER A 51 -8.42 8.24 -4.59
C SER A 51 -7.90 9.37 -3.71
N VAL A 52 -6.68 9.21 -3.22
CA VAL A 52 -5.91 10.20 -2.46
C VAL A 52 -4.52 10.31 -3.06
N ALA A 53 -4.40 11.12 -4.09
CA ALA A 53 -3.12 11.39 -4.73
C ALA A 53 -2.32 12.49 -4.02
N MET A 54 -1.01 12.54 -4.27
CA MET A 54 -0.19 13.69 -3.94
C MET A 54 -0.53 14.85 -4.91
N PRO A 55 -0.44 16.13 -4.45
CA PRO A 55 -0.53 17.25 -5.37
C PRO A 55 0.55 17.14 -6.46
N GLN A 56 0.17 17.36 -7.72
CA GLN A 56 1.06 17.22 -8.89
C GLN A 56 2.38 17.97 -8.73
N GLU A 57 2.33 19.24 -8.31
CA GLU A 57 3.52 20.07 -8.09
C GLU A 57 4.46 19.48 -7.03
N VAL A 58 3.90 18.86 -5.99
CA VAL A 58 4.69 18.23 -4.92
C VAL A 58 5.37 16.96 -5.44
N ALA A 59 4.65 16.12 -6.17
CA ALA A 59 5.20 14.90 -6.76
C ALA A 59 6.32 15.21 -7.77
N MET A 60 6.10 16.20 -8.64
CA MET A 60 7.09 16.66 -9.61
C MET A 60 8.35 17.21 -8.92
N LYS A 61 8.18 18.12 -7.94
CA LYS A 61 9.30 18.70 -7.18
C LYS A 61 10.07 17.63 -6.41
N LEU A 62 9.37 16.68 -5.82
CA LEU A 62 9.96 15.54 -5.11
C LEU A 62 10.85 14.71 -6.04
N CYS A 63 10.33 14.25 -7.17
CA CYS A 63 11.08 13.40 -8.10
C CYS A 63 12.32 14.11 -8.69
N ARG A 64 12.20 15.39 -9.03
CA ARG A 64 13.35 16.21 -9.43
C ARG A 64 14.39 16.28 -8.32
N ARG A 65 13.94 16.52 -7.08
CA ARG A 65 14.83 16.62 -5.92
C ARG A 65 15.57 15.32 -5.62
N VAL A 66 14.94 14.17 -5.78
CA VAL A 66 15.59 12.84 -5.63
C VAL A 66 16.77 12.73 -6.59
N TYR A 67 16.58 13.04 -7.87
CA TYR A 67 17.66 12.98 -8.86
C TYR A 67 18.78 14.00 -8.64
N GLU A 68 18.46 15.19 -8.12
CA GLU A 68 19.46 16.19 -7.73
C GLU A 68 20.33 15.70 -6.57
N LEU A 69 19.73 15.00 -5.60
CA LEU A 69 20.43 14.46 -4.44
C LEU A 69 21.28 13.24 -4.80
N ASN A 70 20.70 12.31 -5.55
CA ASN A 70 21.42 11.12 -6.00
C ASN A 70 20.81 10.56 -7.29
N PRO A 71 21.45 10.77 -8.45
CA PRO A 71 20.95 10.31 -9.74
C PRO A 71 20.97 8.79 -9.93
N LYS A 72 21.57 8.01 -8.99
CA LYS A 72 21.57 6.54 -9.01
C LYS A 72 20.30 5.93 -8.41
N ILE A 73 19.51 6.73 -7.71
CA ILE A 73 18.24 6.26 -7.14
C ILE A 73 17.24 5.98 -8.26
N SER A 74 16.69 4.78 -8.25
CA SER A 74 15.55 4.41 -9.11
C SER A 74 14.29 5.06 -8.58
N VAL A 75 13.66 5.92 -9.37
CA VAL A 75 12.38 6.57 -9.05
C VAL A 75 11.28 5.89 -9.82
N ASN A 76 10.31 5.36 -9.09
CA ASN A 76 9.17 4.62 -9.60
C ASN A 76 7.89 5.33 -9.20
N ILE A 77 7.11 5.76 -10.18
CA ILE A 77 5.87 6.51 -9.98
C ILE A 77 4.69 5.57 -10.21
N TYR A 78 3.75 5.56 -9.27
CA TYR A 78 2.54 4.78 -9.35
C TYR A 78 1.31 5.69 -9.39
N THR A 79 0.52 5.55 -10.43
CA THR A 79 -0.71 6.32 -10.66
C THR A 79 -1.82 5.39 -11.12
N ASN A 80 -2.95 5.38 -10.42
CA ASN A 80 -4.03 4.43 -10.67
C ASN A 80 -3.51 2.99 -10.77
N ASP A 81 -3.61 2.34 -11.92
CA ASP A 81 -3.07 0.99 -12.17
C ASP A 81 -1.86 1.00 -13.12
N GLU A 82 -1.08 2.08 -13.10
CA GLU A 82 0.12 2.25 -13.91
C GLU A 82 1.36 2.39 -13.02
N TRP A 83 2.44 1.76 -13.47
CA TRP A 83 3.78 1.89 -12.90
C TRP A 83 4.69 2.51 -13.95
N LEU A 84 5.16 3.72 -13.67
CA LEU A 84 5.92 4.56 -14.58
C LEU A 84 7.38 4.68 -14.11
N VAL A 85 8.31 4.49 -15.03
CA VAL A 85 9.75 4.57 -14.77
C VAL A 85 10.46 5.32 -15.90
N LYS A 86 11.65 5.82 -15.63
CA LYS A 86 12.49 6.48 -16.64
C LYS A 86 13.20 5.46 -17.54
N ASP A 87 13.61 4.33 -16.99
CA ASP A 87 14.25 3.21 -17.70
C ASP A 87 13.83 1.89 -17.03
N LYS A 88 13.07 1.07 -17.74
CA LYS A 88 12.60 -0.23 -17.24
C LYS A 88 13.68 -1.31 -17.19
N LYS A 89 14.86 -1.07 -17.77
CA LYS A 89 16.00 -1.98 -17.76
C LYS A 89 16.98 -1.65 -16.63
N GLU A 90 16.76 -0.54 -15.94
CA GLU A 90 17.52 -0.18 -14.76
C GLU A 90 17.38 -1.28 -13.70
N TYR A 91 18.48 -1.58 -12.97
CA TYR A 91 18.58 -2.73 -12.08
C TYR A 91 17.40 -2.88 -11.10
N TRP A 92 17.05 -1.81 -10.39
CA TRP A 92 16.01 -1.86 -9.37
C TRP A 92 14.61 -2.00 -9.97
N ALA A 93 14.32 -1.32 -11.07
CA ALA A 93 13.04 -1.44 -11.77
C ALA A 93 12.86 -2.85 -12.36
N ALA A 94 13.92 -3.41 -12.96
CA ALA A 94 13.90 -4.77 -13.47
C ALA A 94 13.70 -5.81 -12.34
N GLN A 95 14.42 -5.66 -11.22
CA GLN A 95 14.26 -6.53 -10.05
C GLN A 95 12.85 -6.47 -9.46
N GLU A 96 12.26 -5.28 -9.31
CA GLU A 96 10.90 -5.12 -8.79
C GLU A 96 9.86 -5.69 -9.76
N SER A 97 10.12 -5.58 -11.08
CA SER A 97 9.28 -6.21 -12.12
C SER A 97 9.27 -7.74 -11.98
N ASP A 98 10.43 -8.35 -11.76
CA ASP A 98 10.54 -9.79 -11.55
C ASP A 98 9.84 -10.24 -10.25
N ILE A 99 9.94 -9.45 -9.19
CA ILE A 99 9.31 -9.75 -7.89
C ILE A 99 7.79 -9.64 -7.96
N THR A 100 7.28 -8.61 -8.64
CA THR A 100 5.84 -8.30 -8.64
C THR A 100 5.08 -8.93 -9.81
N GLY A 101 5.78 -9.35 -10.85
CA GLY A 101 5.21 -9.80 -12.12
C GLY A 101 4.58 -8.66 -12.95
N VAL A 102 4.77 -7.41 -12.54
CA VAL A 102 4.23 -6.23 -13.23
C VAL A 102 5.34 -5.58 -14.07
N ILE A 103 5.04 -5.28 -15.33
CA ILE A 103 5.98 -4.62 -16.24
C ILE A 103 5.74 -3.10 -16.20
N PRO A 104 6.74 -2.27 -15.84
CA PRO A 104 6.59 -0.83 -15.83
C PRO A 104 6.53 -0.24 -17.26
N GLN A 105 5.88 0.91 -17.36
CA GLN A 105 5.86 1.72 -18.56
C GLN A 105 7.01 2.74 -18.49
N GLU A 106 7.79 2.81 -19.56
CA GLU A 106 8.87 3.78 -19.73
C GLU A 106 8.32 5.13 -20.20
N VAL A 107 8.62 6.20 -19.47
CA VAL A 107 8.10 7.55 -19.74
C VAL A 107 9.18 8.61 -19.55
N SER A 108 8.96 9.79 -20.15
CA SER A 108 9.79 10.97 -19.88
C SER A 108 9.34 11.68 -18.60
N PHE A 109 10.22 11.84 -17.63
CA PHE A 109 9.95 12.63 -16.41
C PHE A 109 9.96 14.14 -16.63
N GLU A 110 10.21 14.60 -17.86
CA GLU A 110 10.00 16.00 -18.27
C GLU A 110 8.54 16.26 -18.65
N ASP A 111 7.74 15.22 -18.89
CA ASP A 111 6.31 15.32 -19.15
C ASP A 111 5.56 15.49 -17.80
N GLU A 112 4.92 16.65 -17.62
CA GLU A 112 4.17 16.94 -16.40
C GLU A 112 2.92 16.06 -16.21
N GLU A 113 2.40 15.47 -17.28
CA GLU A 113 1.26 14.53 -17.22
C GLU A 113 1.59 13.29 -16.37
N VAL A 114 2.86 12.86 -16.32
CA VAL A 114 3.37 11.75 -15.50
C VAL A 114 3.08 11.94 -14.00
N TYR A 115 2.94 13.18 -13.56
CA TYR A 115 2.74 13.52 -12.15
C TYR A 115 1.28 13.76 -11.76
N LYS A 116 0.35 13.58 -12.68
CA LYS A 116 -1.08 13.60 -12.36
C LYS A 116 -1.46 12.37 -11.55
N GLU A 117 -2.24 12.59 -10.49
CA GLU A 117 -2.78 11.52 -9.65
C GLU A 117 -1.73 10.52 -9.11
N VAL A 118 -0.57 11.00 -8.68
CA VAL A 118 0.47 10.14 -8.12
C VAL A 118 0.05 9.64 -6.73
N HIS A 119 -0.24 8.35 -6.63
CA HIS A 119 -0.63 7.69 -5.39
C HIS A 119 0.58 7.32 -4.54
N LYS A 120 1.66 6.89 -5.20
CA LYS A 120 2.91 6.48 -4.55
C LYS A 120 4.12 6.79 -5.43
N VAL A 121 5.19 7.25 -4.82
CA VAL A 121 6.55 7.21 -5.37
C VAL A 121 7.34 6.20 -4.55
N LEU A 122 7.98 5.24 -5.22
CA LEU A 122 8.92 4.30 -4.62
C LEU A 122 10.32 4.64 -5.11
N CYS A 123 11.19 5.03 -4.18
CA CYS A 123 12.61 5.20 -4.46
C CYS A 123 13.36 3.94 -4.05
N MET A 124 14.16 3.37 -4.96
CA MET A 124 14.96 2.19 -4.70
C MET A 124 16.43 2.49 -4.95
N GLY A 125 17.29 1.90 -4.12
CA GLY A 125 18.73 2.12 -4.18
C GLY A 125 19.46 1.34 -3.10
N ASP A 126 20.78 1.53 -3.02
CA ASP A 126 21.59 0.93 -1.96
C ASP A 126 21.16 1.46 -0.59
N LYS A 127 21.32 0.64 0.45
CA LYS A 127 20.86 0.92 1.81
C LYS A 127 21.30 2.27 2.36
N GLU A 128 22.58 2.63 2.15
CA GLU A 128 23.16 3.88 2.62
C GLU A 128 22.58 5.08 1.87
N ASP A 129 22.38 4.94 0.56
CA ASP A 129 21.79 5.97 -0.29
C ASP A 129 20.33 6.23 0.08
N ILE A 130 19.56 5.18 0.32
CA ILE A 130 18.15 5.27 0.76
C ILE A 130 18.05 5.90 2.16
N ALA A 131 18.93 5.55 3.08
CA ALA A 131 18.94 6.14 4.42
C ALA A 131 19.28 7.65 4.39
N ALA A 132 20.24 8.05 3.57
CA ALA A 132 20.60 9.46 3.37
C ALA A 132 19.46 10.24 2.70
N LEU A 133 18.82 9.65 1.68
CA LEU A 133 17.69 10.23 0.97
C LEU A 133 16.50 10.47 1.92
N GLU A 134 16.15 9.48 2.74
CA GLU A 134 15.07 9.62 3.74
C GLU A 134 15.31 10.82 4.67
N GLN A 135 16.51 10.90 5.27
CA GLN A 135 16.86 11.98 6.20
C GLN A 135 16.72 13.37 5.58
N GLN A 136 17.01 13.49 4.30
CA GLN A 136 16.92 14.76 3.59
C GLN A 136 15.48 15.08 3.21
N LEU A 137 14.77 14.13 2.59
CA LEU A 137 13.42 14.35 2.09
C LEU A 137 12.39 14.60 3.21
N VAL A 138 12.50 13.90 4.35
CA VAL A 138 11.61 14.15 5.51
C VAL A 138 11.70 15.59 6.00
N LYS A 139 12.87 16.22 5.94
CA LYS A 139 13.03 17.63 6.33
C LYS A 139 12.48 18.60 5.29
N GLU A 140 12.66 18.27 4.00
CA GLU A 140 12.27 19.15 2.89
C GLU A 140 10.79 19.05 2.52
N PHE A 141 10.16 17.89 2.79
CA PHE A 141 8.77 17.60 2.43
C PHE A 141 7.93 17.16 3.63
N PRO A 142 7.77 17.97 4.69
CA PRO A 142 7.03 17.60 5.89
C PRO A 142 5.53 17.36 5.65
N GLN A 143 5.00 17.75 4.47
CA GLN A 143 3.59 17.65 4.09
C GLN A 143 3.22 16.32 3.43
N ILE A 144 4.19 15.41 3.24
CA ILE A 144 3.96 14.08 2.67
C ILE A 144 4.51 13.00 3.60
N ARG A 145 3.97 11.78 3.49
CA ARG A 145 4.44 10.63 4.26
C ARG A 145 5.64 10.01 3.55
N ILE A 146 6.73 9.85 4.28
CA ILE A 146 7.98 9.25 3.80
C ILE A 146 8.43 8.22 4.84
N TYR A 147 8.63 6.98 4.42
CA TYR A 147 9.11 5.91 5.31
C TYR A 147 9.80 4.79 4.53
N ARG A 148 10.73 4.11 5.17
CA ARG A 148 11.35 2.91 4.61
C ARG A 148 10.50 1.68 4.88
N SER A 149 10.10 0.97 3.81
CA SER A 149 9.47 -0.34 3.92
C SER A 149 10.49 -1.48 3.93
N LYS A 150 11.68 -1.23 3.38
CA LYS A 150 12.87 -2.09 3.43
C LYS A 150 14.12 -1.21 3.49
N ASP A 151 15.27 -1.77 3.81
CA ASP A 151 16.53 -1.03 3.81
C ASP A 151 16.84 -0.34 2.47
N THR A 152 16.39 -0.93 1.36
CA THR A 152 16.62 -0.47 -0.01
C THR A 152 15.41 0.20 -0.65
N TYR A 153 14.29 0.39 0.08
CA TYR A 153 13.01 0.91 -0.43
C TYR A 153 12.52 2.07 0.43
N LEU A 154 12.31 3.22 -0.19
CA LEU A 154 11.68 4.39 0.43
C LEU A 154 10.35 4.68 -0.23
N GLU A 155 9.27 4.53 0.52
CA GLU A 155 7.91 4.78 0.07
C GLU A 155 7.47 6.19 0.41
N ILE A 156 6.87 6.87 -0.54
CA ILE A 156 6.47 8.27 -0.45
C ILE A 156 5.05 8.41 -0.99
N MET A 157 4.16 9.00 -0.18
CA MET A 157 2.75 9.14 -0.53
C MET A 157 2.11 10.33 0.18
N SER A 158 0.84 10.61 -0.14
CA SER A 158 0.08 11.64 0.55
C SER A 158 -0.01 11.35 2.06
N MET A 159 0.10 12.39 2.91
CA MET A 159 -0.19 12.26 4.36
C MET A 159 -1.62 11.80 4.64
N LYS A 160 -2.55 12.04 3.70
CA LYS A 160 -3.95 11.66 3.81
C LYS A 160 -4.22 10.21 3.39
N ALA A 161 -3.22 9.51 2.84
CA ALA A 161 -3.35 8.09 2.52
C ALA A 161 -3.37 7.29 3.83
N SER A 162 -4.44 6.56 4.08
CA SER A 162 -4.67 5.84 5.33
C SER A 162 -5.52 4.61 5.05
N LYS A 163 -5.12 3.46 5.58
CA LYS A 163 -5.91 2.23 5.46
C LYS A 163 -7.23 2.36 6.20
N SER A 164 -7.24 3.02 7.36
CA SER A 164 -8.47 3.26 8.13
C SER A 164 -9.45 4.16 7.39
N ASP A 165 -8.99 5.21 6.70
CA ASP A 165 -9.88 6.09 5.93
C ASP A 165 -10.48 5.36 4.72
N ALA A 166 -9.69 4.52 4.05
CA ALA A 166 -10.18 3.68 2.96
C ALA A 166 -11.23 2.66 3.46
N ILE A 167 -11.01 2.03 4.62
CA ILE A 167 -11.98 1.14 5.26
C ILE A 167 -13.24 1.90 5.68
N HIS A 168 -13.09 3.12 6.23
CA HIS A 168 -14.22 3.96 6.58
C HIS A 168 -15.10 4.26 5.37
N MET A 169 -14.52 4.59 4.24
CA MET A 169 -15.27 4.80 2.99
C MET A 169 -15.97 3.51 2.55
N LEU A 170 -15.29 2.36 2.56
CA LEU A 170 -15.90 1.07 2.21
C LEU A 170 -17.00 0.64 3.18
N LYS A 171 -16.85 0.93 4.48
CA LYS A 171 -17.90 0.69 5.49
C LYS A 171 -19.22 1.37 5.08
N ASP A 172 -19.14 2.62 4.66
CA ASP A 172 -20.31 3.38 4.22
C ASP A 172 -20.87 2.83 2.90
N HIS A 173 -20.00 2.44 1.97
CA HIS A 173 -20.38 1.80 0.71
C HIS A 173 -21.13 0.46 0.92
N PHE A 174 -20.70 -0.34 1.88
CA PHE A 174 -21.34 -1.63 2.20
C PHE A 174 -22.44 -1.54 3.24
N HIS A 175 -22.71 -0.37 3.81
CA HIS A 175 -23.67 -0.15 4.88
C HIS A 175 -23.45 -1.04 6.10
N VAL A 176 -22.19 -1.29 6.45
CA VAL A 176 -21.80 -2.03 7.66
C VAL A 176 -21.38 -1.07 8.77
N LYS A 177 -21.50 -1.50 10.01
CA LYS A 177 -21.05 -0.71 11.16
C LYS A 177 -19.57 -0.99 11.43
N GLN A 178 -18.91 -0.08 12.11
CA GLN A 178 -17.50 -0.25 12.50
C GLN A 178 -17.30 -1.50 13.38
N GLU A 179 -18.23 -1.80 14.27
CA GLU A 179 -18.23 -2.97 15.15
C GLU A 179 -18.32 -4.29 14.41
N GLU A 180 -18.74 -4.25 13.13
CA GLU A 180 -18.87 -5.42 12.26
C GLU A 180 -17.63 -5.66 11.39
N ILE A 181 -16.58 -4.85 11.57
CA ILE A 181 -15.32 -4.93 10.82
C ILE A 181 -14.28 -5.69 11.63
N MET A 182 -13.68 -6.70 11.03
CA MET A 182 -12.47 -7.36 11.52
C MET A 182 -11.30 -7.00 10.59
N ALA A 183 -10.17 -6.58 11.15
CA ALA A 183 -8.96 -6.27 10.38
C ALA A 183 -7.77 -7.08 10.87
N PHE A 184 -6.99 -7.62 9.94
CA PHE A 184 -5.74 -8.32 10.20
C PHE A 184 -4.57 -7.51 9.67
N GLY A 185 -3.48 -7.44 10.42
CA GLY A 185 -2.27 -6.77 9.99
C GLY A 185 -1.02 -7.26 10.71
N ASP A 186 0.14 -6.99 10.11
CA ASP A 186 1.43 -7.43 10.65
C ASP A 186 2.51 -6.33 10.60
N ASN A 187 2.21 -5.17 10.01
CA ASN A 187 3.19 -4.11 9.81
C ASN A 187 2.73 -2.77 10.40
N PHE A 188 3.65 -1.83 10.58
CA PHE A 188 3.38 -0.50 11.13
C PHE A 188 2.29 0.30 10.37
N ASN A 189 2.20 0.11 9.04
CA ASN A 189 1.17 0.74 8.23
C ASN A 189 -0.23 0.09 8.37
N ASP A 190 -0.35 -0.95 9.22
CA ASP A 190 -1.63 -1.60 9.55
C ASP A 190 -2.22 -1.09 10.87
N ILE A 191 -1.43 -0.39 11.69
CA ILE A 191 -1.83 0.06 13.03
C ILE A 191 -3.12 0.89 12.99
N ASP A 192 -3.27 1.77 12.01
CA ASP A 192 -4.44 2.62 11.86
C ASP A 192 -5.70 1.81 11.59
N MET A 193 -5.66 0.82 10.68
CA MET A 193 -6.81 -0.03 10.39
C MET A 193 -7.11 -1.02 11.52
N ILE A 194 -6.08 -1.56 12.19
CA ILE A 194 -6.24 -2.44 13.36
C ILE A 194 -6.99 -1.72 14.46
N ARG A 195 -6.59 -0.47 14.78
CA ARG A 195 -7.27 0.36 15.79
C ARG A 195 -8.65 0.82 15.39
N TYR A 196 -8.89 0.99 14.09
CA TYR A 196 -10.18 1.44 13.56
C TYR A 196 -11.22 0.33 13.56
N ALA A 197 -10.86 -0.91 13.33
CA ALA A 197 -11.79 -2.03 13.23
C ALA A 197 -12.54 -2.28 14.55
N GLY A 198 -13.71 -2.90 14.47
CA GLY A 198 -14.44 -3.40 15.65
C GLY A 198 -13.72 -4.56 16.32
N LEU A 199 -12.89 -5.29 15.56
CA LEU A 199 -11.95 -6.29 16.07
C LEU A 199 -10.65 -6.20 15.28
N GLY A 200 -9.63 -5.63 15.88
CA GLY A 200 -8.28 -5.55 15.34
C GLY A 200 -7.44 -6.76 15.74
N VAL A 201 -6.85 -7.43 14.76
CA VAL A 201 -6.04 -8.64 14.97
C VAL A 201 -4.62 -8.40 14.44
N ALA A 202 -3.61 -8.52 15.31
CA ALA A 202 -2.22 -8.54 14.90
C ALA A 202 -1.73 -9.97 14.69
N MET A 203 -0.96 -10.18 13.62
CA MET A 203 -0.30 -11.46 13.38
C MET A 203 0.83 -11.69 14.39
N GLY A 204 1.10 -12.93 14.74
CA GLY A 204 2.13 -13.32 15.70
C GLY A 204 3.56 -12.94 15.31
N ASN A 205 3.82 -12.79 14.01
CA ASN A 205 5.10 -12.30 13.46
C ASN A 205 5.22 -10.76 13.40
N ALA A 206 4.18 -10.02 13.79
CA ALA A 206 4.22 -8.54 13.82
C ALA A 206 5.18 -8.00 14.89
N ALA A 207 5.63 -6.76 14.70
CA ALA A 207 6.39 -6.04 15.72
C ALA A 207 5.52 -5.76 16.97
N ASP A 208 6.17 -5.54 18.12
CA ASP A 208 5.46 -5.37 19.41
C ASP A 208 4.48 -4.18 19.36
N GLU A 209 4.85 -3.08 18.74
CA GLU A 209 3.99 -1.88 18.61
C GLU A 209 2.70 -2.17 17.81
N VAL A 210 2.77 -3.08 16.84
CA VAL A 210 1.59 -3.52 16.07
C VAL A 210 0.70 -4.41 16.93
N LYS A 211 1.31 -5.32 17.71
CA LYS A 211 0.60 -6.20 18.65
C LYS A 211 -0.09 -5.41 19.76
N GLU A 212 0.56 -4.37 20.28
CA GLU A 212 -0.01 -3.47 21.30
C GLU A 212 -1.21 -2.65 20.78
N ALA A 213 -1.30 -2.46 19.45
CA ALA A 213 -2.41 -1.75 18.84
C ALA A 213 -3.66 -2.61 18.63
N ALA A 214 -3.55 -3.94 18.75
CA ALA A 214 -4.59 -4.90 18.42
C ALA A 214 -5.38 -5.37 19.65
N ASP A 215 -6.64 -5.76 19.43
CA ASP A 215 -7.48 -6.40 20.44
C ASP A 215 -7.06 -7.86 20.69
N ILE A 216 -6.54 -8.52 19.65
CA ILE A 216 -6.11 -9.92 19.67
C ILE A 216 -4.77 -10.04 18.93
N VAL A 217 -3.87 -10.84 19.49
CA VAL A 217 -2.69 -11.34 18.78
C VAL A 217 -2.95 -12.81 18.44
N THR A 218 -2.87 -13.13 17.15
CA THR A 218 -3.02 -14.52 16.68
C THR A 218 -1.64 -15.18 16.47
N ASP A 219 -1.63 -16.40 15.94
CA ASP A 219 -0.39 -17.09 15.57
C ASP A 219 0.28 -16.43 14.34
N ILE A 220 1.46 -16.88 13.99
CA ILE A 220 2.19 -16.39 12.82
C ILE A 220 1.50 -16.82 11.51
N ASN A 221 1.81 -16.14 10.41
CA ASN A 221 1.29 -16.45 9.08
C ASN A 221 1.56 -17.91 8.66
N ASP A 222 2.76 -18.45 8.94
CA ASP A 222 3.13 -19.83 8.60
C ASP A 222 2.33 -20.90 9.36
N ASN A 223 1.70 -20.54 10.47
CA ASN A 223 0.85 -21.38 11.28
C ASN A 223 -0.66 -21.10 11.06
N GLU A 224 -1.02 -20.49 9.94
CA GLU A 224 -2.42 -20.16 9.61
C GLU A 224 -3.12 -19.29 10.67
N GLY A 225 -2.41 -18.35 11.30
CA GLY A 225 -2.94 -17.52 12.38
C GLY A 225 -4.23 -16.77 12.04
N GLU A 226 -4.37 -16.25 10.81
CA GLU A 226 -5.60 -15.64 10.32
C GLU A 226 -6.77 -16.63 10.33
N ARG A 227 -6.57 -17.84 9.80
CA ARG A 227 -7.57 -18.90 9.76
C ARG A 227 -8.08 -19.30 11.14
N GLN A 228 -7.18 -19.38 12.14
CA GLN A 228 -7.56 -19.71 13.52
C GLN A 228 -8.59 -18.73 14.08
N ILE A 229 -8.43 -17.45 13.80
CA ILE A 229 -9.38 -16.41 14.21
C ILE A 229 -10.68 -16.52 13.41
N LEU A 230 -10.59 -16.67 12.08
CA LEU A 230 -11.78 -16.82 11.22
C LEU A 230 -12.62 -18.03 11.64
N ASP A 231 -12.01 -19.19 11.91
CA ASP A 231 -12.70 -20.39 12.39
C ASP A 231 -13.36 -20.19 13.76
N LYS A 232 -12.85 -19.30 14.61
CA LYS A 232 -13.42 -18.98 15.91
C LYS A 232 -14.68 -18.12 15.81
N TYR A 233 -14.69 -17.16 14.89
CA TYR A 233 -15.77 -16.15 14.80
C TYR A 233 -16.80 -16.47 13.70
N PHE A 234 -16.46 -17.30 12.71
CA PHE A 234 -17.26 -17.56 11.52
C PHE A 234 -17.47 -19.07 11.26
N LYS A 235 -17.83 -19.81 12.29
CA LYS A 235 -18.18 -21.24 12.21
C LYS A 235 -19.51 -21.48 11.53
#